data_ed344354c3649069321f66539404b166
#
_entry.id   ed344354c3649069321f66539404b166
#
_cell.length_a   1.000
_cell.length_b   1.000
_cell.length_c   1.000
_cell.angle_alpha   90.00
_cell.angle_beta   90.00
_cell.angle_gamma   90.00
#
_symmetry.space_group_name_H-M   'P 1'
#
loop_
_entity.id
_entity.type
_entity.pdbx_description
1 polymer ?
#
loop_
_entity_poly.entity_id
_entity_poly.type
_entity_poly.pdbx_seq_one_letter_code
_entity_poly.pdbx_strand_id
1 'polypeptide(L)'
;MELYITGDTHGDFSRFRPESFYEQERLTKEDVILVAGDFGGVWYGDSRDDAGLNFLDSRPFTTAFVSGNHENYDALAAYPQAEWHGGRVRTIRPSVLMLERGQVFDLGGRTFFTMGGASSHDIPVSYTHLRAHETAA
;
A
#
# COMPACT_ATOMS: atom_id res chain seq x y z
N MET A 1 9.18 13.81 1.18
CA MET A 1 8.25 12.67 1.15
C MET A 1 8.28 11.96 2.50
N GLU A 2 7.13 11.75 3.09
CA GLU A 2 7.00 10.93 4.30
C GLU A 2 6.50 9.54 3.92
N LEU A 3 6.98 8.53 4.62
CA LEU A 3 6.63 7.14 4.40
C LEU A 3 6.15 6.53 5.72
N TYR A 4 4.94 5.99 5.71
CA TYR A 4 4.38 5.22 6.81
C TYR A 4 4.27 3.77 6.37
N ILE A 5 4.56 2.84 7.26
CA ILE A 5 4.45 1.41 6.99
C ILE A 5 3.48 0.80 8.00
N THR A 6 2.51 0.06 7.49
CA THR A 6 1.57 -0.67 8.33
C THR A 6 1.47 -2.12 7.86
N GLY A 7 1.03 -2.99 8.74
CA GLY A 7 0.83 -4.40 8.44
C GLY A 7 -0.53 -4.69 7.82
N ASP A 8 -0.92 -5.96 7.82
CA ASP A 8 -2.10 -6.52 7.18
C ASP A 8 -3.38 -5.71 7.44
N THR A 9 -4.09 -5.35 6.39
CA THR A 9 -5.36 -4.65 6.50
C THR A 9 -6.57 -5.56 6.28
N HIS A 10 -6.41 -6.62 5.50
CA HIS A 10 -7.49 -7.57 5.18
C HIS A 10 -8.78 -6.90 4.71
N GLY A 11 -8.65 -5.83 3.93
CA GLY A 11 -9.80 -5.09 3.41
C GLY A 11 -10.45 -4.12 4.41
N ASP A 12 -9.93 -4.04 5.61
CA ASP A 12 -10.40 -3.09 6.63
C ASP A 12 -9.45 -1.88 6.65
N PHE A 13 -9.94 -0.75 6.13
CA PHE A 13 -9.17 0.49 6.01
C PHE A 13 -9.56 1.54 7.06
N SER A 14 -10.23 1.12 8.14
CA SER A 14 -10.66 2.04 9.20
C SER A 14 -9.50 2.79 9.85
N ARG A 15 -8.31 2.19 9.88
CA ARG A 15 -7.11 2.84 10.43
C ARG A 15 -6.68 4.07 9.64
N PHE A 16 -7.16 4.23 8.40
CA PHE A 16 -6.83 5.37 7.54
C PHE A 16 -7.87 6.48 7.57
N ARG A 17 -8.90 6.36 8.40
CA ARG A 17 -9.87 7.42 8.61
C ARG A 17 -9.22 8.61 9.31
N PRO A 18 -9.66 9.84 9.01
CA PRO A 18 -9.08 11.03 9.65
C PRO A 18 -9.08 10.98 11.18
N GLU A 19 -10.10 10.43 11.80
CA GLU A 19 -10.20 10.31 13.25
C GLU A 19 -9.23 9.27 13.84
N SER A 20 -8.78 8.31 13.04
CA SER A 20 -7.81 7.29 13.47
C SER A 20 -6.38 7.66 13.11
N PHE A 21 -6.22 8.49 12.09
CA PHE A 21 -4.92 8.92 11.58
C PHE A 21 -5.02 10.39 11.17
N TYR A 22 -5.06 11.27 12.16
CA TYR A 22 -5.26 12.71 11.91
C TYR A 22 -4.02 13.39 11.29
N GLU A 23 -2.83 12.82 11.43
CA GLU A 23 -1.62 13.35 10.81
C GLU A 23 -1.72 13.41 9.28
N GLN A 24 -2.65 12.68 8.69
CA GLN A 24 -2.85 12.71 7.23
C GLN A 24 -3.25 14.09 6.69
N GLU A 25 -3.74 14.98 7.54
CA GLU A 25 -4.14 16.32 7.10
C GLU A 25 -2.99 17.11 6.45
N ARG A 26 -1.76 16.84 6.86
CA ARG A 26 -0.57 17.49 6.31
C ARG A 26 0.06 16.73 5.16
N LEU A 27 -0.42 15.56 4.84
CA LEU A 27 0.15 14.71 3.79
C LEU A 27 -0.39 15.09 2.42
N THR A 28 0.38 14.76 1.40
CA THR A 28 0.03 14.93 -0.01
C THR A 28 0.17 13.60 -0.74
N LYS A 29 -0.23 13.57 -2.01
CA LYS A 29 -0.11 12.34 -2.83
C LYS A 29 1.35 11.91 -3.06
N GLU A 30 2.32 12.75 -2.75
CA GLU A 30 3.74 12.39 -2.76
C GLU A 30 4.14 11.59 -1.52
N ASP A 31 3.36 11.66 -0.45
CA ASP A 31 3.57 10.89 0.76
C ASP A 31 2.90 9.53 0.62
N VAL A 32 3.51 8.50 1.21
CA VAL A 32 3.12 7.12 0.96
C VAL A 32 2.82 6.39 2.25
N ILE A 33 1.69 5.69 2.27
CA ILE A 33 1.40 4.65 3.26
C ILE A 33 1.64 3.31 2.58
N LEU A 34 2.58 2.54 3.11
CA LEU A 34 2.90 1.22 2.57
C LEU A 34 2.23 0.15 3.44
N VAL A 35 1.39 -0.67 2.81
CA VAL A 35 0.76 -1.82 3.45
C VAL A 35 1.60 -3.04 3.13
N ALA A 36 2.21 -3.64 4.15
CA ALA A 36 3.13 -4.76 4.00
C ALA A 36 2.39 -6.08 4.19
N GLY A 37 1.82 -6.59 3.11
CA GLY A 37 1.14 -7.89 3.07
C GLY A 37 -0.36 -7.81 3.38
N ASP A 38 -1.08 -8.81 2.92
CA ASP A 38 -2.53 -9.05 3.12
C ASP A 38 -3.39 -7.78 3.07
N PHE A 39 -3.26 -7.07 1.96
CA PHE A 39 -4.00 -5.84 1.71
C PHE A 39 -5.51 -6.09 1.71
N GLY A 40 -5.97 -7.05 0.90
CA GLY A 40 -7.36 -7.51 0.88
C GLY A 40 -8.35 -6.55 0.24
N GLY A 41 -7.90 -5.43 -0.31
CA GLY A 41 -8.78 -4.45 -0.94
C GLY A 41 -9.28 -4.87 -2.32
N VAL A 42 -8.57 -5.78 -2.98
CA VAL A 42 -8.99 -6.41 -4.24
C VAL A 42 -9.29 -7.87 -3.91
N TRP A 43 -10.50 -8.14 -3.46
CA TRP A 43 -10.90 -9.46 -3.00
C TRP A 43 -11.86 -10.14 -3.97
N TYR A 44 -12.93 -9.43 -4.35
CA TYR A 44 -13.94 -9.97 -5.25
C TYR A 44 -13.55 -9.78 -6.72
N GLY A 45 -12.81 -8.73 -7.02
CA GLY A 45 -12.44 -8.38 -8.39
C GLY A 45 -13.56 -7.71 -9.18
N ASP A 46 -14.56 -7.18 -8.48
CA ASP A 46 -15.73 -6.51 -9.07
C ASP A 46 -16.12 -5.28 -8.25
N SER A 47 -17.31 -4.74 -8.51
CA SER A 47 -17.78 -3.51 -7.86
C SER A 47 -17.91 -3.59 -6.34
N ARG A 48 -17.89 -4.78 -5.75
CA ARG A 48 -17.92 -4.95 -4.29
C ARG A 48 -16.64 -4.42 -3.63
N ASP A 49 -15.55 -4.30 -4.37
CA ASP A 49 -14.30 -3.73 -3.88
C ASP A 49 -14.28 -2.20 -3.95
N ASP A 50 -15.19 -1.58 -4.70
CA ASP A 50 -15.11 -0.16 -5.04
C ASP A 50 -15.15 0.77 -3.83
N ALA A 51 -15.99 0.48 -2.84
CA ALA A 51 -16.14 1.35 -1.68
C ALA A 51 -14.80 1.52 -0.93
N GLY A 52 -14.10 0.41 -0.68
CA GLY A 52 -12.81 0.45 0.00
C GLY A 52 -11.72 1.11 -0.84
N LEU A 53 -11.64 0.74 -2.13
CA LEU A 53 -10.63 1.29 -3.02
C LEU A 53 -10.83 2.78 -3.28
N ASN A 54 -12.08 3.21 -3.45
CA ASN A 54 -12.39 4.62 -3.65
C ASN A 54 -12.14 5.44 -2.38
N PHE A 55 -12.40 4.85 -1.21
CA PHE A 55 -12.05 5.49 0.05
C PHE A 55 -10.54 5.75 0.12
N LEU A 56 -9.71 4.75 -0.18
CA LEU A 56 -8.26 4.91 -0.19
C LEU A 56 -7.82 5.96 -1.20
N ASP A 57 -8.38 5.93 -2.41
CA ASP A 57 -8.02 6.89 -3.45
C ASP A 57 -8.38 8.32 -3.07
N SER A 58 -9.37 8.51 -2.22
CA SER A 58 -9.80 9.81 -1.72
C SER A 58 -8.93 10.34 -0.58
N ARG A 59 -8.02 9.54 -0.05
CA ARG A 59 -7.14 10.00 1.03
C ARG A 59 -6.10 10.98 0.49
N PRO A 60 -5.58 11.89 1.34
CA PRO A 60 -4.61 12.87 0.86
C PRO A 60 -3.26 12.29 0.44
N PHE A 61 -2.95 11.06 0.88
CA PHE A 61 -1.70 10.36 0.57
C PHE A 61 -1.90 9.32 -0.54
N THR A 62 -0.81 8.70 -0.97
CA THR A 62 -0.82 7.54 -1.86
C THR A 62 -0.70 6.27 -1.03
N THR A 63 -1.52 5.28 -1.33
CA THR A 63 -1.43 3.96 -0.71
C THR A 63 -0.72 3.01 -1.66
N ALA A 64 0.37 2.41 -1.19
CA ALA A 64 1.06 1.35 -1.91
C ALA A 64 1.01 0.08 -1.07
N PHE A 65 0.89 -1.07 -1.71
CA PHE A 65 0.87 -2.32 -0.96
C PHE A 65 1.69 -3.40 -1.66
N VAL A 66 2.24 -4.29 -0.85
CA VAL A 66 2.87 -5.51 -1.32
C VAL A 66 1.86 -6.63 -1.14
N SER A 67 1.65 -7.44 -2.16
CA SER A 67 0.67 -8.52 -2.09
C SER A 67 1.10 -9.57 -1.07
N GLY A 68 0.16 -9.99 -0.23
CA GLY A 68 0.32 -11.08 0.70
C GLY A 68 -0.31 -12.36 0.17
N ASN A 69 -0.50 -13.36 1.04
CA ASN A 69 -1.11 -14.63 0.64
C ASN A 69 -2.64 -14.60 0.65
N HIS A 70 -3.26 -13.54 1.20
CA HIS A 70 -4.72 -13.35 1.18
C HIS A 70 -5.09 -12.25 0.17
N GLU A 71 -4.89 -12.55 -1.12
CA GLU A 71 -5.13 -11.61 -2.20
C GLU A 71 -5.82 -12.33 -3.36
N ASN A 72 -6.60 -11.59 -4.15
CA ASN A 72 -7.16 -12.08 -5.40
C ASN A 72 -6.18 -11.78 -6.53
N TYR A 73 -5.25 -12.70 -6.78
CA TYR A 73 -4.19 -12.50 -7.75
C TYR A 73 -4.68 -12.35 -9.18
N ASP A 74 -5.73 -13.07 -9.56
CA ASP A 74 -6.28 -12.95 -10.91
C ASP A 74 -6.84 -11.56 -11.17
N ALA A 75 -7.55 -11.01 -10.19
CA ALA A 75 -8.09 -9.65 -10.30
C ALA A 75 -6.97 -8.61 -10.29
N LEU A 76 -5.96 -8.78 -9.46
CA LEU A 76 -4.81 -7.87 -9.41
C LEU A 76 -4.06 -7.83 -10.76
N ALA A 77 -3.89 -8.98 -11.40
CA ALA A 77 -3.19 -9.07 -12.67
C ALA A 77 -3.91 -8.37 -13.82
N ALA A 78 -5.20 -8.09 -13.68
CA ALA A 78 -5.99 -7.40 -14.70
C ALA A 78 -5.78 -5.88 -14.72
N TYR A 79 -5.22 -5.30 -13.65
CA TYR A 79 -4.98 -3.86 -13.59
C TYR A 79 -3.74 -3.47 -14.41
N PRO A 80 -3.71 -2.24 -14.97
CA PRO A 80 -2.60 -1.82 -15.82
C PRO A 80 -1.30 -1.68 -15.05
N GLN A 81 -0.20 -2.00 -15.72
CA GLN A 81 1.15 -1.80 -15.20
C GLN A 81 1.61 -0.36 -15.44
N ALA A 82 2.44 0.15 -14.54
CA ALA A 82 3.07 1.46 -14.66
C ALA A 82 4.43 1.43 -13.96
N GLU A 83 5.27 2.41 -14.26
CA GLU A 83 6.50 2.63 -13.49
C GLU A 83 6.23 3.66 -12.40
N TRP A 84 6.83 3.42 -11.22
CA TRP A 84 6.69 4.28 -10.06
C TRP A 84 7.92 4.14 -9.16
N HIS A 85 8.60 5.24 -8.92
CA HIS A 85 9.80 5.28 -8.08
C HIS A 85 10.86 4.20 -8.41
N GLY A 86 11.05 3.96 -9.70
CA GLY A 86 12.07 3.04 -10.20
C GLY A 86 11.65 1.59 -10.35
N GLY A 87 10.46 1.23 -9.89
CA GLY A 87 9.94 -0.13 -10.00
C GLY A 87 8.60 -0.18 -10.70
N ARG A 88 8.13 -1.40 -10.94
CA ARG A 88 6.86 -1.64 -11.64
C ARG A 88 5.74 -1.88 -10.66
N VAL A 89 4.62 -1.23 -10.91
CA VAL A 89 3.41 -1.33 -10.10
C VAL A 89 2.20 -1.70 -10.95
N ARG A 90 1.12 -2.13 -10.29
CA ARG A 90 -0.22 -2.19 -10.88
C ARG A 90 -1.02 -1.01 -10.33
N THR A 91 -1.65 -0.26 -11.23
CA THR A 91 -2.45 0.91 -10.85
C THR A 91 -3.88 0.47 -10.59
N ILE A 92 -4.21 0.27 -9.32
CA ILE A 92 -5.56 -0.13 -8.90
C ILE A 92 -6.50 1.07 -8.95
N ARG A 93 -6.00 2.21 -8.48
CA ARG A 93 -6.60 3.54 -8.59
C ARG A 93 -5.44 4.52 -8.79
N PRO A 94 -5.68 5.77 -9.19
CA PRO A 94 -4.58 6.74 -9.37
C PRO A 94 -3.64 6.84 -8.18
N SER A 95 -4.14 6.68 -6.96
CA SER A 95 -3.32 6.72 -5.75
C SER A 95 -3.41 5.45 -4.89
N VAL A 96 -3.74 4.32 -5.51
CA VAL A 96 -3.70 3.00 -4.87
C VAL A 96 -2.92 2.07 -5.78
N LEU A 97 -1.71 1.71 -5.37
CA LEU A 97 -0.74 1.02 -6.21
C LEU A 97 -0.30 -0.30 -5.58
N MET A 98 -0.29 -1.36 -6.37
CA MET A 98 0.33 -2.61 -5.97
C MET A 98 1.77 -2.66 -6.46
N LEU A 99 2.70 -2.80 -5.55
CA LEU A 99 4.11 -2.99 -5.88
C LEU A 99 4.31 -4.43 -6.37
N GLU A 100 4.82 -4.59 -7.58
CA GLU A 100 5.06 -5.93 -8.10
C GLU A 100 6.26 -6.58 -7.41
N ARG A 101 6.28 -7.91 -7.40
CA ARG A 101 7.34 -8.69 -6.78
C ARG A 101 8.63 -8.58 -7.56
N GLY A 102 9.76 -8.69 -6.86
CA GLY A 102 11.07 -8.68 -7.49
C GLY A 102 11.47 -7.31 -8.02
N GLN A 103 10.82 -6.25 -7.57
CA GLN A 103 11.12 -4.89 -7.98
C GLN A 103 11.88 -4.15 -6.88
N VAL A 104 12.59 -3.11 -7.30
CA VAL A 104 13.31 -2.22 -6.39
C VAL A 104 12.68 -0.83 -6.51
N PHE A 105 12.32 -0.26 -5.38
CA PHE A 105 11.69 1.07 -5.31
C PHE A 105 12.56 2.00 -4.48
N ASP A 106 12.72 3.23 -4.95
CA ASP A 106 13.35 4.29 -4.18
C ASP A 106 12.25 5.19 -3.61
N LEU A 107 12.01 5.09 -2.32
CA LEU A 107 11.00 5.85 -1.61
C LEU A 107 11.66 6.72 -0.57
N GLY A 108 11.65 8.04 -0.82
CA GLY A 108 12.21 9.00 0.11
C GLY A 108 13.70 8.82 0.35
N GLY A 109 14.46 8.42 -0.66
CA GLY A 109 15.90 8.19 -0.55
C GLY A 109 16.27 6.84 0.04
N ARG A 110 15.30 5.97 0.27
CA ARG A 110 15.51 4.61 0.77
C ARG A 110 15.18 3.60 -0.30
N THR A 111 15.93 2.52 -0.34
CA THR A 111 15.73 1.44 -1.31
C THR A 111 14.89 0.33 -0.69
N PHE A 112 13.81 -0.04 -1.37
CA PHE A 112 12.92 -1.13 -0.95
C PHE A 112 12.93 -2.22 -2.03
N PHE A 113 13.11 -3.46 -1.60
CA PHE A 113 13.02 -4.62 -2.46
C PHE A 113 11.76 -5.40 -2.12
N THR A 114 10.93 -5.65 -3.12
CA THR A 114 9.65 -6.34 -2.91
C THR A 114 9.80 -7.83 -3.14
N MET A 115 9.48 -8.59 -2.10
CA MET A 115 9.34 -10.04 -2.17
C MET A 115 7.94 -10.40 -1.71
N GLY A 116 7.30 -11.29 -2.42
CA GLY A 116 5.97 -11.75 -2.04
C GLY A 116 5.95 -13.23 -1.76
N GLY A 117 4.82 -13.71 -1.26
CA GLY A 117 4.56 -15.12 -1.13
C GLY A 117 5.14 -15.81 0.09
N ALA A 118 5.72 -15.09 1.02
CA ALA A 118 6.07 -15.70 2.31
C ALA A 118 4.80 -16.06 3.06
N SER A 119 4.80 -17.21 3.72
CA SER A 119 3.69 -17.55 4.60
C SER A 119 3.62 -16.54 5.74
N SER A 120 2.46 -15.90 5.90
CA SER A 120 2.28 -14.94 6.96
C SER A 120 1.81 -15.64 8.22
N HIS A 121 2.39 -15.26 9.33
CA HIS A 121 1.77 -15.44 10.62
C HIS A 121 1.01 -14.16 10.94
N ASP A 122 -0.08 -14.29 11.70
CA ASP A 122 -0.84 -13.12 12.13
C ASP A 122 0.05 -12.24 13.00
N ILE A 123 0.42 -11.09 12.43
CA ILE A 123 1.24 -10.11 13.12
C ILE A 123 0.32 -9.00 13.60
N PRO A 124 0.43 -8.56 14.86
CA PRO A 124 -0.35 -7.43 15.34
C PRO A 124 -0.14 -6.21 14.45
N VAL A 125 -1.25 -5.54 14.14
CA VAL A 125 -1.21 -4.34 13.30
C VAL A 125 -0.46 -3.24 14.04
N SER A 126 0.57 -2.71 13.40
CA SER A 126 1.35 -1.61 13.93
C SER A 126 1.71 -0.64 12.80
N TYR A 127 2.02 0.58 13.20
CA TYR A 127 2.55 1.58 12.28
C TYR A 127 4.01 1.79 12.57
N THR A 128 4.79 1.89 11.49
CA THR A 128 6.15 2.43 11.56
C THR A 128 6.19 3.64 10.65
N HIS A 129 6.60 4.77 11.22
CA HIS A 129 6.73 6.03 10.48
C HIS A 129 8.19 6.29 10.18
N LEU A 130 8.52 6.45 8.89
CA LEU A 130 9.86 6.77 8.44
C LEU A 130 9.83 8.07 7.65
N ARG A 131 10.75 8.97 7.96
CA ARG A 131 10.98 10.17 7.16
C ARG A 131 12.15 9.95 6.23
N ALA A 132 12.20 10.72 5.13
CA ALA A 132 13.21 10.53 4.09
C ALA A 132 14.65 10.59 4.61
N HIS A 133 14.91 11.32 5.68
CA HIS A 133 16.25 11.49 6.26
C HIS A 133 16.56 10.52 7.42
N GLU A 134 15.62 9.64 7.79
CA GLU A 134 15.82 8.69 8.86
C GLU A 134 16.44 7.40 8.32
N THR A 135 17.26 6.74 9.16
CA THR A 135 17.81 5.44 8.80
C THR A 135 16.75 4.37 9.01
N ALA A 136 16.52 3.57 7.99
CA ALA A 136 15.61 2.43 8.09
C ALA A 136 16.22 1.37 9.00
N ALA A 137 15.43 0.87 9.88
CA ALA A 137 15.80 -0.29 10.68
C ALA A 137 15.53 -1.58 9.91
#